data_fe290b6b56df115f3c26d2f46d8a3423
#
_entry.id   fe290b6b56df115f3c26d2f46d8a3423
#
_cell.length_a   1.000
_cell.length_b   1.000
_cell.length_c   1.000
_cell.angle_alpha   90.00
_cell.angle_beta   90.00
_cell.angle_gamma   90.00
#
_symmetry.space_group_name_H-M   'P 1'
#
loop_
_entity.id
_entity.type
_entity.pdbx_description
1 polymer ?
#
loop_
_entity_poly.entity_id
_entity_poly.type
_entity_poly.pdbx_seq_one_letter_code
_entity_poly.pdbx_strand_id
1 'polypeptide(L)'
;GVQKANSGHPGMPMGVADVATILFSKYLNIDVNKPDWPDRDRFVLSAGHGSMLIYALNYLLGYSDMNIDSLKNFRQLHSNTPGHPEYGDTLGVETTTGPLGQGLGTAVGMALAERMSNAKFGKNLVDHFTYVMVGDGCLQEGISHESIEFAGHLKLAKLIVLWDNNSISIDGNTNLANSSNQIARFKASGWHTQSIDGHDFDQISKAIENAKKTNKPSFIACKTIIGFGSPNLAGTEKTHGAPLGDDEVEKVKEELNWKSNPFEVPKDILNDWRDLVCLLYTSDAADELTS
;
A
#
# COMPACT_ATOMS: atom_id res chain seq x y z
N GLY A 1 -0.21 14.86 -9.84
CA GLY A 1 -1.41 15.15 -9.03
C GLY A 1 -1.07 16.08 -7.87
N VAL A 2 -0.16 15.67 -7.00
CA VAL A 2 0.27 16.49 -5.83
C VAL A 2 0.80 17.85 -6.26
N GLN A 3 1.67 17.91 -7.28
CA GLN A 3 2.19 19.18 -7.80
C GLN A 3 1.08 20.06 -8.37
N LYS A 4 0.16 19.50 -9.16
CA LYS A 4 -0.96 20.25 -9.72
C LYS A 4 -1.91 20.78 -8.65
N ALA A 5 -2.18 20.00 -7.62
CA ALA A 5 -3.02 20.40 -6.49
C ALA A 5 -2.33 21.42 -5.56
N ASN A 6 -1.03 21.63 -5.74
CA ASN A 6 -0.16 22.39 -4.82
C ASN A 6 -0.36 21.95 -3.35
N SER A 7 -0.66 20.69 -3.14
CA SER A 7 -0.98 20.11 -1.81
C SER A 7 -0.89 18.58 -1.87
N GLY A 8 -0.36 17.96 -0.82
CA GLY A 8 -0.32 16.50 -0.69
C GLY A 8 1.02 15.98 -0.20
N HIS A 9 1.15 14.66 -0.18
CA HIS A 9 2.29 13.96 0.41
C HIS A 9 2.93 13.05 -0.65
N PRO A 10 3.92 13.53 -1.42
CA PRO A 10 4.54 12.74 -2.49
C PRO A 10 5.58 11.75 -2.00
N GLY A 11 6.21 12.01 -0.86
CA GLY A 11 7.43 11.31 -0.44
C GLY A 11 7.24 9.82 -0.18
N MET A 12 6.21 9.46 0.60
CA MET A 12 5.88 8.05 0.86
C MET A 12 5.45 7.32 -0.41
N PRO A 13 4.52 7.81 -1.24
CA PRO A 13 4.19 7.18 -2.52
C PRO A 13 5.39 6.89 -3.41
N MET A 14 6.34 7.82 -3.50
CA MET A 14 7.57 7.63 -4.27
C MET A 14 8.49 6.59 -3.63
N GLY A 15 8.60 6.61 -2.30
CA GLY A 15 9.46 5.69 -1.55
C GLY A 15 9.01 4.23 -1.62
N VAL A 16 7.70 3.98 -1.59
CA VAL A 16 7.14 2.61 -1.61
C VAL A 16 6.66 2.15 -2.98
N ALA A 17 6.92 2.90 -4.05
CA ALA A 17 6.45 2.58 -5.39
C ALA A 17 6.87 1.16 -5.84
N ASP A 18 8.10 0.74 -5.54
CA ASP A 18 8.61 -0.59 -5.88
C ASP A 18 7.89 -1.69 -5.10
N VAL A 19 7.69 -1.50 -3.79
CA VAL A 19 6.95 -2.43 -2.93
C VAL A 19 5.50 -2.56 -3.41
N ALA A 20 4.84 -1.43 -3.71
CA ALA A 20 3.47 -1.42 -4.20
C ALA A 20 3.35 -2.06 -5.57
N THR A 21 4.29 -1.78 -6.49
CA THR A 21 4.32 -2.40 -7.82
C THR A 21 4.38 -3.92 -7.73
N ILE A 22 5.29 -4.47 -6.93
CA ILE A 22 5.41 -5.93 -6.77
C ILE A 22 4.17 -6.53 -6.12
N LEU A 23 3.62 -5.88 -5.07
CA LEU A 23 2.40 -6.35 -4.42
C LEU A 23 1.23 -6.42 -5.39
N PHE A 24 0.95 -5.32 -6.09
CA PHE A 24 -0.24 -5.19 -6.93
C PHE A 24 -0.12 -5.94 -8.26
N SER A 25 1.10 -6.13 -8.79
CA SER A 25 1.30 -6.83 -10.06
C SER A 25 1.45 -8.34 -9.94
N LYS A 26 1.78 -8.87 -8.74
CA LYS A 26 2.10 -10.31 -8.60
C LYS A 26 1.32 -11.05 -7.52
N TYR A 27 0.83 -10.34 -6.50
CA TYR A 27 0.35 -11.02 -5.29
C TYR A 27 -1.07 -10.66 -4.86
N LEU A 28 -1.54 -9.46 -5.18
CA LEU A 28 -2.85 -8.97 -4.77
C LEU A 28 -3.93 -9.55 -5.70
N ASN A 29 -4.77 -10.43 -5.17
CA ASN A 29 -5.86 -11.06 -5.91
C ASN A 29 -7.11 -10.18 -5.86
N ILE A 30 -7.38 -9.45 -6.93
CA ILE A 30 -8.51 -8.52 -7.09
C ILE A 30 -9.10 -8.61 -8.49
N ASP A 31 -10.38 -8.26 -8.62
CA ASP A 31 -11.04 -8.07 -9.92
C ASP A 31 -11.57 -6.63 -10.01
N VAL A 32 -10.95 -5.82 -10.86
CA VAL A 32 -11.34 -4.41 -11.04
C VAL A 32 -12.74 -4.25 -11.66
N ASN A 33 -13.26 -5.29 -12.33
CA ASN A 33 -14.61 -5.32 -12.87
C ASN A 33 -15.65 -5.76 -11.85
N LYS A 34 -15.20 -6.35 -10.71
CA LYS A 34 -16.03 -6.77 -9.57
C LYS A 34 -15.37 -6.29 -8.27
N PRO A 35 -15.28 -4.97 -8.06
CA PRO A 35 -14.56 -4.41 -6.91
C PRO A 35 -15.14 -4.79 -5.55
N ASP A 36 -16.34 -5.32 -5.52
CA ASP A 36 -17.06 -5.83 -4.35
C ASP A 36 -16.99 -7.36 -4.21
N TRP A 37 -16.21 -8.06 -5.04
CA TRP A 37 -16.04 -9.50 -4.94
C TRP A 37 -15.69 -9.92 -3.50
N PRO A 38 -16.47 -10.81 -2.86
CA PRO A 38 -16.35 -11.09 -1.43
C PRO A 38 -15.00 -11.67 -1.02
N ASP A 39 -14.38 -12.50 -1.84
CA ASP A 39 -13.10 -13.17 -1.55
C ASP A 39 -11.88 -12.48 -2.18
N ARG A 40 -12.02 -11.22 -2.63
CA ARG A 40 -10.85 -10.44 -3.06
C ARG A 40 -9.90 -10.20 -1.89
N ASP A 41 -8.61 -10.11 -2.15
CA ASP A 41 -7.64 -9.60 -1.18
C ASP A 41 -7.98 -8.16 -0.78
N ARG A 42 -7.63 -7.80 0.44
CA ARG A 42 -7.83 -6.45 0.98
C ARG A 42 -6.50 -5.71 1.02
N PHE A 43 -6.47 -4.51 0.46
CA PHE A 43 -5.35 -3.59 0.63
C PHE A 43 -5.77 -2.38 1.43
N VAL A 44 -5.10 -2.12 2.55
CA VAL A 44 -5.35 -0.97 3.41
C VAL A 44 -4.14 -0.05 3.42
N LEU A 45 -4.30 1.17 2.96
CA LEU A 45 -3.29 2.22 3.09
C LEU A 45 -3.48 2.91 4.45
N SER A 46 -2.88 2.38 5.51
CA SER A 46 -2.96 2.97 6.86
C SER A 46 -2.25 4.32 6.95
N ALA A 47 -1.18 4.51 6.19
CA ALA A 47 -0.54 5.81 5.97
C ALA A 47 -1.35 6.64 4.96
N GLY A 48 -2.61 6.96 5.30
CA GLY A 48 -3.59 7.54 4.39
C GLY A 48 -3.22 8.89 3.79
N HIS A 49 -2.28 9.62 4.37
CA HIS A 49 -1.72 10.84 3.79
C HIS A 49 -1.05 10.59 2.42
N GLY A 50 -0.51 9.39 2.19
CA GLY A 50 0.04 8.95 0.90
C GLY A 50 -1.02 8.53 -0.13
N SER A 51 -2.22 9.07 -0.06
CA SER A 51 -3.40 8.67 -0.86
C SER A 51 -3.17 8.64 -2.37
N MET A 52 -2.30 9.50 -2.93
CA MET A 52 -1.98 9.48 -4.35
C MET A 52 -1.42 8.11 -4.79
N LEU A 53 -0.78 7.34 -3.91
CA LEU A 53 -0.32 5.99 -4.22
C LEU A 53 -1.48 5.10 -4.69
N ILE A 54 -2.53 4.99 -3.87
CA ILE A 54 -3.67 4.12 -4.20
C ILE A 54 -4.43 4.63 -5.42
N TYR A 55 -4.56 5.94 -5.61
CA TYR A 55 -5.24 6.50 -6.79
C TYR A 55 -4.46 6.24 -8.07
N ALA A 56 -3.13 6.38 -8.05
CA ALA A 56 -2.27 6.04 -9.18
C ALA A 56 -2.34 4.55 -9.52
N LEU A 57 -2.30 3.68 -8.51
CA LEU A 57 -2.46 2.22 -8.68
C LEU A 57 -3.83 1.87 -9.27
N ASN A 58 -4.91 2.45 -8.76
CA ASN A 58 -6.27 2.22 -9.27
C ASN A 58 -6.41 2.67 -10.73
N TYR A 59 -5.77 3.76 -11.11
CA TYR A 59 -5.70 4.19 -12.51
C TYR A 59 -4.97 3.19 -13.40
N LEU A 60 -3.80 2.73 -12.97
CA LEU A 60 -3.00 1.75 -13.70
C LEU A 60 -3.73 0.42 -13.87
N LEU A 61 -4.37 -0.06 -12.82
CA LEU A 61 -5.17 -1.29 -12.80
C LEU A 61 -6.45 -1.20 -13.65
N GLY A 62 -6.99 -0.01 -13.85
CA GLY A 62 -8.17 0.24 -14.68
C GLY A 62 -9.49 0.19 -13.95
N TYR A 63 -9.54 0.55 -12.67
CA TYR A 63 -10.83 0.78 -11.99
C TYR A 63 -11.68 1.80 -12.73
N SER A 64 -12.97 1.51 -12.89
CA SER A 64 -13.86 2.26 -13.79
C SER A 64 -14.12 3.71 -13.38
N ASP A 65 -13.98 4.03 -12.10
CA ASP A 65 -14.13 5.37 -11.53
C ASP A 65 -12.84 6.19 -11.51
N MET A 66 -11.69 5.57 -11.87
CA MET A 66 -10.38 6.20 -11.80
C MET A 66 -9.80 6.44 -13.19
N ASN A 67 -9.83 7.69 -13.61
CA ASN A 67 -9.27 8.15 -14.88
C ASN A 67 -8.24 9.27 -14.68
N ILE A 68 -7.64 9.75 -15.77
CA ILE A 68 -6.61 10.78 -15.70
C ILE A 68 -7.15 12.11 -15.16
N ASP A 69 -8.42 12.43 -15.40
CA ASP A 69 -9.02 13.65 -14.87
C ASP A 69 -9.31 13.54 -13.38
N SER A 70 -9.60 12.34 -12.87
CA SER A 70 -9.64 12.04 -11.42
C SER A 70 -8.30 12.40 -10.77
N LEU A 71 -7.18 11.96 -11.35
CA LEU A 71 -5.83 12.26 -10.84
C LEU A 71 -5.48 13.76 -10.94
N LYS A 72 -5.95 14.45 -12.00
CA LYS A 72 -5.78 15.90 -12.16
C LYS A 72 -6.58 16.71 -11.13
N ASN A 73 -7.68 16.13 -10.63
CA ASN A 73 -8.57 16.74 -9.65
C ASN A 73 -8.28 16.30 -8.20
N PHE A 74 -7.07 15.79 -7.96
CA PHE A 74 -6.63 15.42 -6.62
C PHE A 74 -6.84 16.55 -5.60
N ARG A 75 -7.48 16.23 -4.47
CA ARG A 75 -7.81 17.18 -3.38
C ARG A 75 -8.75 18.32 -3.77
N GLN A 76 -9.42 18.22 -4.92
CA GLN A 76 -10.44 19.21 -5.25
C GLN A 76 -11.80 18.82 -4.65
N LEU A 77 -12.60 19.81 -4.32
CA LEU A 77 -13.93 19.58 -3.75
C LEU A 77 -14.78 18.70 -4.70
N HIS A 78 -15.46 17.70 -4.15
CA HIS A 78 -16.25 16.70 -4.87
C HIS A 78 -15.49 15.79 -5.84
N SER A 79 -14.16 15.77 -5.75
CA SER A 79 -13.33 14.80 -6.48
C SER A 79 -13.39 13.43 -5.81
N ASN A 80 -13.35 12.35 -6.62
CA ASN A 80 -13.18 10.98 -6.11
C ASN A 80 -11.73 10.65 -5.73
N THR A 81 -10.85 11.66 -5.65
CA THR A 81 -9.47 11.56 -5.19
C THR A 81 -9.22 12.52 -4.01
N PRO A 82 -9.90 12.33 -2.87
CA PRO A 82 -9.73 13.17 -1.69
C PRO A 82 -8.30 13.09 -1.12
N GLY A 83 -7.99 13.98 -0.19
CA GLY A 83 -6.64 14.08 0.40
C GLY A 83 -6.21 12.85 1.19
N HIS A 84 -7.16 12.06 1.67
CA HIS A 84 -7.01 10.77 2.32
C HIS A 84 -8.02 9.80 1.72
N PRO A 85 -7.73 8.48 1.63
CA PRO A 85 -8.67 7.52 1.06
C PRO A 85 -9.98 7.47 1.85
N GLU A 86 -11.11 7.56 1.15
CA GLU A 86 -12.44 7.48 1.75
C GLU A 86 -13.22 6.30 1.16
N TYR A 87 -13.73 5.44 2.06
CA TYR A 87 -14.54 4.31 1.66
C TYR A 87 -15.87 4.78 1.08
N GLY A 88 -16.18 4.28 -0.12
CA GLY A 88 -17.38 4.65 -0.85
C GLY A 88 -17.20 5.77 -1.87
N ASP A 89 -16.15 6.59 -1.75
CA ASP A 89 -15.85 7.67 -2.71
C ASP A 89 -14.98 7.18 -3.87
N THR A 90 -14.16 6.16 -3.62
CA THR A 90 -13.21 5.59 -4.60
C THR A 90 -13.30 4.08 -4.58
N LEU A 91 -13.51 3.44 -5.73
CA LEU A 91 -13.44 1.98 -5.84
C LEU A 91 -12.05 1.47 -5.44
N GLY A 92 -11.99 0.26 -4.85
CA GLY A 92 -10.73 -0.32 -4.39
C GLY A 92 -10.18 0.26 -3.07
N VAL A 93 -10.86 1.25 -2.47
CA VAL A 93 -10.58 1.73 -1.12
C VAL A 93 -11.39 0.92 -0.11
N GLU A 94 -10.72 0.11 0.69
CA GLU A 94 -11.35 -0.83 1.62
C GLU A 94 -11.82 -0.18 2.93
N THR A 95 -11.23 0.94 3.32
CA THR A 95 -11.58 1.69 4.53
C THR A 95 -11.08 3.12 4.45
N THR A 96 -11.81 4.02 5.08
CA THR A 96 -11.38 5.41 5.26
C THR A 96 -10.18 5.45 6.20
N THR A 97 -9.11 6.12 5.76
CA THR A 97 -7.90 6.34 6.54
C THR A 97 -7.51 7.82 6.53
N GLY A 98 -6.47 8.17 7.27
CA GLY A 98 -6.04 9.55 7.51
C GLY A 98 -5.62 9.70 8.96
N PRO A 99 -6.51 9.45 9.95
CA PRO A 99 -6.08 9.26 11.34
C PRO A 99 -5.14 8.07 11.43
N LEU A 100 -3.88 8.32 11.85
CA LEU A 100 -2.83 7.31 11.88
C LEU A 100 -3.19 6.14 12.81
N GLY A 101 -2.77 4.93 12.47
CA GLY A 101 -3.04 3.71 13.24
C GLY A 101 -4.41 3.07 12.96
N GLN A 102 -5.43 3.84 12.57
CA GLN A 102 -6.79 3.32 12.35
C GLN A 102 -6.82 2.27 11.23
N GLY A 103 -6.08 2.49 10.13
CA GLY A 103 -6.00 1.53 9.03
C GLY A 103 -5.45 0.19 9.47
N LEU A 104 -4.41 0.16 10.32
CA LEU A 104 -3.88 -1.09 10.88
C LEU A 104 -4.92 -1.80 11.75
N GLY A 105 -5.61 -1.06 12.63
CA GLY A 105 -6.68 -1.63 13.44
C GLY A 105 -7.80 -2.25 12.61
N THR A 106 -8.24 -1.53 11.56
CA THR A 106 -9.25 -2.03 10.62
C THR A 106 -8.77 -3.28 9.86
N ALA A 107 -7.51 -3.30 9.40
CA ALA A 107 -6.93 -4.46 8.72
C ALA A 107 -6.88 -5.70 9.62
N VAL A 108 -6.60 -5.53 10.91
CA VAL A 108 -6.70 -6.63 11.89
C VAL A 108 -8.14 -7.15 11.99
N GLY A 109 -9.13 -6.25 12.01
CA GLY A 109 -10.54 -6.62 11.97
C GLY A 109 -10.93 -7.38 10.71
N MET A 110 -10.44 -6.96 9.52
CA MET A 110 -10.66 -7.64 8.25
C MET A 110 -10.05 -9.05 8.24
N ALA A 111 -8.82 -9.21 8.71
CA ALA A 111 -8.17 -10.53 8.81
C ALA A 111 -8.88 -11.46 9.80
N LEU A 112 -9.44 -10.92 10.88
CA LEU A 112 -10.28 -11.68 11.80
C LEU A 112 -11.61 -12.09 11.13
N ALA A 113 -12.24 -11.20 10.41
CA ALA A 113 -13.48 -11.46 9.67
C ALA A 113 -13.27 -12.55 8.60
N GLU A 114 -12.15 -12.51 7.86
CA GLU A 114 -11.75 -13.58 6.95
C GLU A 114 -11.68 -14.93 7.67
N ARG A 115 -10.93 -15.02 8.78
CA ARG A 115 -10.80 -16.26 9.54
C ARG A 115 -12.14 -16.81 10.02
N MET A 116 -13.03 -15.95 10.54
CA MET A 116 -14.37 -16.34 11.00
C MET A 116 -15.23 -16.82 9.84
N SER A 117 -15.16 -16.14 8.70
CA SER A 117 -15.91 -16.52 7.50
C SER A 117 -15.37 -17.81 6.88
N ASN A 118 -14.05 -17.98 6.79
CA ASN A 118 -13.41 -19.22 6.36
C ASN A 118 -13.84 -20.42 7.23
N ALA A 119 -13.82 -20.25 8.56
CA ALA A 119 -14.28 -21.31 9.49
C ALA A 119 -15.77 -21.65 9.33
N LYS A 120 -16.59 -20.71 8.93
CA LYS A 120 -18.03 -20.88 8.76
C LYS A 120 -18.42 -21.42 7.38
N PHE A 121 -17.80 -20.92 6.32
CA PHE A 121 -18.19 -21.17 4.94
C PHE A 121 -17.21 -22.08 4.19
N GLY A 122 -16.02 -22.29 4.73
CA GLY A 122 -14.99 -23.13 4.15
C GLY A 122 -14.02 -22.37 3.25
N LYS A 123 -12.85 -22.96 3.08
CA LYS A 123 -11.72 -22.40 2.33
C LYS A 123 -12.05 -22.14 0.85
N ASN A 124 -12.92 -22.91 0.25
CA ASN A 124 -13.30 -22.73 -1.16
C ASN A 124 -14.13 -21.48 -1.42
N LEU A 125 -14.69 -20.86 -0.38
CA LEU A 125 -15.50 -19.64 -0.50
C LEU A 125 -14.83 -18.42 0.10
N VAL A 126 -13.92 -18.59 1.07
CA VAL A 126 -13.24 -17.49 1.75
C VAL A 126 -11.80 -17.89 2.07
N ASP A 127 -10.83 -17.30 1.35
CA ASP A 127 -9.40 -17.61 1.52
C ASP A 127 -8.46 -16.40 1.24
N HIS A 128 -8.97 -15.17 1.33
CA HIS A 128 -8.25 -13.96 0.97
C HIS A 128 -7.25 -13.47 2.03
N PHE A 129 -6.25 -12.73 1.58
CA PHE A 129 -5.29 -12.04 2.42
C PHE A 129 -5.71 -10.58 2.70
N THR A 130 -5.20 -10.04 3.79
CA THR A 130 -5.27 -8.61 4.10
C THR A 130 -3.85 -8.05 4.15
N TYR A 131 -3.56 -7.13 3.23
CA TYR A 131 -2.30 -6.38 3.18
C TYR A 131 -2.53 -4.98 3.72
N VAL A 132 -1.60 -4.49 4.52
CA VAL A 132 -1.69 -3.13 5.03
C VAL A 132 -0.34 -2.43 4.96
N MET A 133 -0.33 -1.21 4.42
CA MET A 133 0.86 -0.38 4.35
C MET A 133 0.84 0.66 5.45
N VAL A 134 1.88 0.69 6.26
CA VAL A 134 2.02 1.57 7.43
C VAL A 134 3.30 2.39 7.35
N GLY A 135 3.27 3.60 7.90
CA GLY A 135 4.46 4.40 8.19
C GLY A 135 4.80 4.39 9.67
N ASP A 136 5.89 5.05 10.06
CA ASP A 136 6.33 5.17 11.45
C ASP A 136 5.27 5.78 12.35
N GLY A 137 4.61 6.85 11.92
CA GLY A 137 3.54 7.48 12.68
C GLY A 137 2.37 6.54 12.96
N CYS A 138 2.00 5.67 12.00
CA CYS A 138 0.97 4.66 12.23
C CYS A 138 1.36 3.70 13.37
N LEU A 139 2.63 3.30 13.43
CA LEU A 139 3.12 2.35 14.43
C LEU A 139 3.29 2.95 15.83
N GLN A 140 3.27 4.27 15.96
CA GLN A 140 3.38 4.97 17.23
C GLN A 140 2.02 5.14 17.95
N GLU A 141 0.92 5.02 17.20
CA GLU A 141 -0.42 5.17 17.75
C GLU A 141 -0.78 4.05 18.75
N GLY A 142 -1.52 4.38 19.80
CA GLY A 142 -1.95 3.44 20.85
C GLY A 142 -2.73 2.25 20.27
N ILE A 143 -3.68 2.52 19.36
CA ILE A 143 -4.48 1.47 18.70
C ILE A 143 -3.61 0.48 17.93
N SER A 144 -2.47 0.89 17.41
CA SER A 144 -1.53 0.00 16.72
C SER A 144 -0.89 -1.00 17.69
N HIS A 145 -0.54 -0.57 18.91
CA HIS A 145 0.01 -1.47 19.93
C HIS A 145 -0.98 -2.55 20.31
N GLU A 146 -2.24 -2.18 20.59
CA GLU A 146 -3.31 -3.12 20.92
C GLU A 146 -3.62 -4.07 19.76
N SER A 147 -3.70 -3.55 18.54
CA SER A 147 -3.97 -4.33 17.32
C SER A 147 -2.86 -5.34 17.02
N ILE A 148 -1.60 -4.95 17.19
CA ILE A 148 -0.43 -5.83 16.98
C ILE A 148 -0.46 -6.99 17.97
N GLU A 149 -0.70 -6.71 19.25
CA GLU A 149 -0.78 -7.74 20.30
C GLU A 149 -1.93 -8.70 20.03
N PHE A 150 -3.11 -8.17 19.72
CA PHE A 150 -4.30 -8.95 19.43
C PHE A 150 -4.13 -9.87 18.21
N ALA A 151 -3.60 -9.34 17.10
CA ALA A 151 -3.37 -10.09 15.88
C ALA A 151 -2.34 -11.23 16.08
N GLY A 152 -1.27 -10.94 16.83
CA GLY A 152 -0.26 -11.94 17.17
C GLY A 152 -0.79 -13.05 18.07
N HIS A 153 -1.57 -12.69 19.12
CA HIS A 153 -2.24 -13.64 20.00
C HIS A 153 -3.16 -14.61 19.22
N LEU A 154 -3.97 -14.06 18.34
CA LEU A 154 -4.87 -14.83 17.48
C LEU A 154 -4.15 -15.54 16.33
N LYS A 155 -2.88 -15.25 16.06
CA LYS A 155 -2.12 -15.80 14.92
C LYS A 155 -2.85 -15.57 13.59
N LEU A 156 -3.25 -14.33 13.28
CA LEU A 156 -3.96 -13.99 12.04
C LEU A 156 -3.03 -14.13 10.83
N ALA A 157 -2.84 -15.35 10.36
CA ALA A 157 -1.80 -15.73 9.38
C ALA A 157 -1.95 -15.04 8.01
N LYS A 158 -3.16 -14.61 7.66
CA LYS A 158 -3.43 -13.91 6.39
C LYS A 158 -3.34 -12.38 6.50
N LEU A 159 -2.83 -11.85 7.60
CA LEU A 159 -2.50 -10.44 7.76
C LEU A 159 -1.02 -10.20 7.47
N ILE A 160 -0.74 -9.35 6.48
CA ILE A 160 0.62 -8.99 6.07
C ILE A 160 0.76 -7.47 6.15
N VAL A 161 1.64 -7.00 7.04
CA VAL A 161 1.95 -5.59 7.24
C VAL A 161 3.26 -5.25 6.52
N LEU A 162 3.20 -4.28 5.63
CA LEU A 162 4.32 -3.69 4.92
C LEU A 162 4.63 -2.33 5.57
N TRP A 163 5.80 -2.20 6.18
CA TRP A 163 6.21 -0.96 6.84
C TRP A 163 7.16 -0.18 5.95
N ASP A 164 6.76 1.04 5.59
CA ASP A 164 7.61 2.05 4.97
C ASP A 164 8.65 2.54 6.00
N ASN A 165 9.78 1.83 6.07
CA ASN A 165 10.88 2.12 6.99
C ASN A 165 11.88 3.08 6.34
N ASN A 166 11.47 4.31 6.16
CA ASN A 166 12.27 5.37 5.53
C ASN A 166 13.02 6.27 6.52
N SER A 167 12.85 6.07 7.83
CA SER A 167 13.48 6.82 8.91
C SER A 167 13.10 8.31 8.98
N ILE A 168 12.08 8.77 8.27
CA ILE A 168 11.65 10.16 8.23
C ILE A 168 10.19 10.29 8.70
N SER A 169 9.91 11.33 9.45
CA SER A 169 8.57 11.78 9.81
C SER A 169 8.37 13.25 9.38
N ILE A 170 7.33 13.92 9.91
CA ILE A 170 6.93 15.27 9.50
C ILE A 170 8.08 16.29 9.61
N ASP A 171 8.78 16.28 10.76
CA ASP A 171 9.76 17.32 11.12
C ASP A 171 11.22 16.85 11.00
N GLY A 172 11.46 15.65 10.47
CA GLY A 172 12.81 15.11 10.31
C GLY A 172 12.91 13.62 10.64
N ASN A 173 14.07 13.21 11.12
CA ASN A 173 14.35 11.81 11.41
C ASN A 173 13.47 11.26 12.54
N THR A 174 12.98 10.02 12.38
CA THR A 174 12.08 9.36 13.36
C THR A 174 12.70 9.23 14.75
N ASN A 175 14.03 9.23 14.87
CA ASN A 175 14.72 9.17 16.17
C ASN A 175 14.48 10.42 17.08
N LEU A 176 13.95 11.50 16.51
CA LEU A 176 13.52 12.66 17.31
C LEU A 176 12.35 12.33 18.23
N ALA A 177 11.50 11.38 17.84
CA ALA A 177 10.26 11.05 18.54
C ALA A 177 10.17 9.59 19.01
N ASN A 178 10.94 8.68 18.41
CA ASN A 178 10.81 7.24 18.67
C ASN A 178 12.17 6.53 18.63
N SER A 179 12.46 5.76 19.68
CA SER A 179 13.64 4.89 19.78
C SER A 179 13.30 3.40 19.81
N SER A 180 12.01 3.05 19.61
CA SER A 180 11.56 1.66 19.71
C SER A 180 12.03 0.82 18.52
N ASN A 181 12.52 -0.39 18.80
CA ASN A 181 12.79 -1.37 17.76
C ASN A 181 11.49 -2.05 17.33
N GLN A 182 10.92 -1.62 16.21
CA GLN A 182 9.65 -2.11 15.71
C GLN A 182 9.68 -3.62 15.40
N ILE A 183 10.77 -4.12 14.78
CA ILE A 183 10.93 -5.54 14.47
C ILE A 183 10.90 -6.39 15.74
N ALA A 184 11.64 -5.97 16.77
CA ALA A 184 11.64 -6.67 18.06
C ALA A 184 10.27 -6.63 18.73
N ARG A 185 9.53 -5.52 18.64
CA ARG A 185 8.17 -5.36 19.17
C ARG A 185 7.20 -6.33 18.52
N PHE A 186 7.15 -6.39 17.20
CA PHE A 186 6.28 -7.33 16.46
C PHE A 186 6.65 -8.79 16.77
N LYS A 187 7.95 -9.08 16.79
CA LYS A 187 8.45 -10.42 17.15
C LYS A 187 8.03 -10.85 18.55
N ALA A 188 8.13 -9.95 19.54
CA ALA A 188 7.68 -10.20 20.91
C ALA A 188 6.16 -10.44 21.01
N SER A 189 5.37 -9.78 20.13
CA SER A 189 3.92 -10.01 20.01
C SER A 189 3.54 -11.25 19.19
N GLY A 190 4.50 -12.11 18.82
CA GLY A 190 4.23 -13.39 18.17
C GLY A 190 4.12 -13.35 16.64
N TRP A 191 4.53 -12.27 16.00
CA TRP A 191 4.54 -12.11 14.54
C TRP A 191 5.76 -12.78 13.87
N HIS A 192 5.61 -13.17 12.62
CA HIS A 192 6.70 -13.42 11.71
C HIS A 192 7.25 -12.07 11.22
N THR A 193 8.56 -11.87 11.31
CA THR A 193 9.17 -10.58 10.97
C THR A 193 10.29 -10.76 9.95
N GLN A 194 10.34 -9.86 8.98
CA GLN A 194 11.37 -9.80 7.95
C GLN A 194 11.85 -8.36 7.78
N SER A 195 13.09 -8.17 7.33
CA SER A 195 13.65 -6.86 6.94
C SER A 195 14.28 -7.01 5.57
N ILE A 196 13.92 -6.13 4.64
CA ILE A 196 14.32 -6.18 3.24
C ILE A 196 14.72 -4.78 2.75
N ASP A 197 15.45 -4.74 1.65
CA ASP A 197 15.55 -3.55 0.82
C ASP A 197 14.23 -3.38 0.06
N GLY A 198 13.53 -2.26 0.29
CA GLY A 198 12.26 -1.92 -0.32
C GLY A 198 12.38 -1.47 -1.79
N HIS A 199 13.59 -1.41 -2.33
CA HIS A 199 13.88 -1.13 -3.74
C HIS A 199 14.42 -2.36 -4.50
N ASP A 200 14.58 -3.52 -3.83
CA ASP A 200 14.98 -4.79 -4.43
C ASP A 200 13.77 -5.68 -4.70
N PHE A 201 13.39 -5.83 -5.95
CA PHE A 201 12.20 -6.57 -6.40
C PHE A 201 12.19 -8.04 -5.99
N ASP A 202 13.37 -8.69 -5.97
CA ASP A 202 13.51 -10.09 -5.59
C ASP A 202 13.33 -10.26 -4.08
N GLN A 203 13.90 -9.35 -3.27
CA GLN A 203 13.70 -9.36 -1.83
C GLN A 203 12.25 -9.10 -1.45
N ILE A 204 11.58 -8.14 -2.11
CA ILE A 204 10.16 -7.84 -1.90
C ILE A 204 9.32 -9.09 -2.21
N SER A 205 9.51 -9.68 -3.40
CA SER A 205 8.78 -10.88 -3.83
C SER A 205 8.97 -12.02 -2.84
N LYS A 206 10.21 -12.34 -2.50
CA LYS A 206 10.54 -13.43 -1.55
C LYS A 206 9.96 -13.20 -0.17
N ALA A 207 9.93 -11.97 0.30
CA ALA A 207 9.38 -11.65 1.62
C ALA A 207 7.85 -11.84 1.65
N ILE A 208 7.14 -11.45 0.60
CA ILE A 208 5.69 -11.68 0.49
C ILE A 208 5.39 -13.19 0.41
N GLU A 209 6.14 -13.93 -0.41
CA GLU A 209 6.00 -15.40 -0.48
C GLU A 209 6.22 -16.09 0.85
N ASN A 210 7.24 -15.69 1.61
CA ASN A 210 7.50 -16.21 2.94
C ASN A 210 6.37 -15.87 3.90
N ALA A 211 5.85 -14.63 3.83
CA ALA A 211 4.73 -14.19 4.64
C ALA A 211 3.46 -15.02 4.38
N LYS A 212 3.18 -15.36 3.12
CA LYS A 212 2.02 -16.20 2.74
C LYS A 212 2.11 -17.67 3.24
N LYS A 213 3.31 -18.14 3.55
CA LYS A 213 3.55 -19.54 3.97
C LYS A 213 3.57 -19.73 5.49
N THR A 214 3.58 -18.65 6.28
CA THR A 214 3.63 -18.74 7.74
C THR A 214 2.24 -18.91 8.36
N ASN A 215 2.20 -19.49 9.56
CA ASN A 215 0.98 -19.60 10.36
C ASN A 215 0.80 -18.46 11.37
N LYS A 216 1.45 -17.32 11.14
CA LYS A 216 1.45 -16.14 11.99
C LYS A 216 1.19 -14.90 11.12
N PRO A 217 0.67 -13.81 11.69
CA PRO A 217 0.67 -12.54 10.97
C PRO A 217 2.12 -12.13 10.67
N SER A 218 2.32 -11.47 9.53
CA SER A 218 3.65 -11.11 9.04
C SER A 218 3.87 -9.61 9.04
N PHE A 219 5.05 -9.18 9.48
CA PHE A 219 5.53 -7.81 9.43
C PHE A 219 6.81 -7.75 8.59
N ILE A 220 6.75 -7.00 7.50
CA ILE A 220 7.86 -6.82 6.56
C ILE A 220 8.32 -5.37 6.67
N ALA A 221 9.50 -5.16 7.26
CA ALA A 221 10.15 -3.86 7.29
C ALA A 221 10.84 -3.62 5.95
N CYS A 222 10.23 -2.79 5.11
CA CYS A 222 10.76 -2.40 3.82
C CYS A 222 11.63 -1.16 4.01
N LYS A 223 12.94 -1.29 3.95
CA LYS A 223 13.84 -0.14 3.99
C LYS A 223 13.71 0.63 2.68
N THR A 224 13.20 1.84 2.75
CA THR A 224 12.92 2.70 1.61
C THR A 224 13.59 4.05 1.76
N ILE A 225 13.49 4.87 0.73
CA ILE A 225 13.94 6.26 0.73
C ILE A 225 12.73 7.13 0.43
N ILE A 226 12.31 7.95 1.39
CA ILE A 226 11.21 8.92 1.16
C ILE A 226 11.57 9.83 -0.02
N GLY A 227 10.63 10.06 -0.95
CA GLY A 227 10.90 10.87 -2.14
C GLY A 227 11.93 10.25 -3.09
N PHE A 228 12.01 8.92 -3.15
CA PHE A 228 12.92 8.18 -4.02
C PHE A 228 12.87 8.69 -5.46
N GLY A 229 14.03 8.87 -6.08
CA GLY A 229 14.16 9.44 -7.42
C GLY A 229 14.26 10.97 -7.45
N SER A 230 14.11 11.67 -6.31
CA SER A 230 14.34 13.12 -6.23
C SER A 230 15.83 13.41 -5.96
N PRO A 231 16.56 14.05 -6.89
CA PRO A 231 18.01 14.24 -6.72
C PRO A 231 18.38 15.12 -5.52
N ASN A 232 17.53 16.10 -5.17
CA ASN A 232 17.88 17.08 -4.13
C ASN A 232 17.09 16.88 -2.83
N LEU A 233 15.93 16.20 -2.86
CA LEU A 233 15.01 16.13 -1.73
C LEU A 233 14.81 14.72 -1.18
N ALA A 234 15.25 13.67 -1.89
CA ALA A 234 15.13 12.29 -1.41
C ALA A 234 15.80 12.11 -0.04
N GLY A 235 15.15 11.33 0.83
CA GLY A 235 15.64 11.06 2.18
C GLY A 235 15.43 12.22 3.17
N THR A 236 14.69 13.28 2.79
CA THR A 236 14.43 14.42 3.66
C THR A 236 12.94 14.60 3.97
N GLU A 237 12.64 15.26 5.09
CA GLU A 237 11.30 15.62 5.51
C GLU A 237 10.57 16.55 4.52
N LYS A 238 11.32 17.25 3.67
CA LYS A 238 10.76 18.18 2.68
C LYS A 238 9.84 17.50 1.68
N THR A 239 10.01 16.21 1.45
CA THR A 239 9.13 15.43 0.57
C THR A 239 7.92 14.85 1.29
N HIS A 240 7.87 14.93 2.63
CA HIS A 240 6.82 14.28 3.40
C HIS A 240 5.43 14.84 3.07
N GLY A 241 5.21 16.13 3.27
CA GLY A 241 3.89 16.75 3.22
C GLY A 241 3.77 17.98 2.33
N ALA A 242 4.68 18.17 1.38
CA ALA A 242 4.66 19.28 0.44
C ALA A 242 4.95 18.84 -0.99
N PRO A 243 4.42 19.53 -2.02
CA PRO A 243 4.84 19.35 -3.40
C PRO A 243 6.34 19.55 -3.54
N LEU A 244 6.96 18.83 -4.49
CA LEU A 244 8.41 18.93 -4.73
C LEU A 244 8.84 20.27 -5.34
N GLY A 245 7.91 20.94 -6.04
CA GLY A 245 8.18 22.06 -6.91
C GLY A 245 8.46 21.64 -8.36
N ASP A 246 8.11 22.49 -9.33
CA ASP A 246 8.18 22.14 -10.75
C ASP A 246 9.60 21.79 -11.19
N ASP A 247 10.60 22.57 -10.73
CA ASP A 247 12.02 22.33 -11.05
C ASP A 247 12.50 20.95 -10.53
N GLU A 248 12.06 20.54 -9.36
CA GLU A 248 12.45 19.25 -8.81
C GLU A 248 11.71 18.11 -9.50
N VAL A 249 10.44 18.29 -9.87
CA VAL A 249 9.68 17.29 -10.66
C VAL A 249 10.37 17.01 -12.00
N GLU A 250 10.87 18.02 -12.71
CA GLU A 250 11.61 17.80 -13.95
C GLU A 250 12.92 17.04 -13.72
N LYS A 251 13.65 17.33 -12.64
CA LYS A 251 14.85 16.56 -12.26
C LYS A 251 14.54 15.11 -11.90
N VAL A 252 13.41 14.85 -11.22
CA VAL A 252 12.94 13.47 -10.94
C VAL A 252 12.68 12.75 -12.26
N LYS A 253 12.04 13.38 -13.24
CA LYS A 253 11.81 12.79 -14.56
C LYS A 253 13.12 12.47 -15.28
N GLU A 254 14.10 13.37 -15.20
CA GLU A 254 15.44 13.15 -15.76
C GLU A 254 16.14 11.96 -15.09
N GLU A 255 16.17 11.92 -13.76
CA GLU A 255 16.78 10.85 -12.95
C GLU A 255 16.17 9.48 -13.27
N LEU A 256 14.83 9.43 -13.35
CA LEU A 256 14.09 8.21 -13.68
C LEU A 256 14.00 7.95 -15.20
N ASN A 257 14.64 8.75 -16.04
CA ASN A 257 14.56 8.68 -17.50
C ASN A 257 13.11 8.66 -18.03
N TRP A 258 12.21 9.39 -17.35
CA TRP A 258 10.80 9.51 -17.73
C TRP A 258 10.57 10.63 -18.73
N LYS A 259 10.13 10.28 -19.94
CA LYS A 259 10.02 11.24 -21.06
C LYS A 259 8.60 11.71 -21.36
N SER A 260 7.60 11.12 -20.74
CA SER A 260 6.20 11.49 -20.98
C SER A 260 5.85 12.81 -20.32
N ASN A 261 4.88 13.51 -20.89
CA ASN A 261 4.32 14.70 -20.28
C ASN A 261 3.58 14.39 -18.97
N PRO A 262 3.32 15.39 -18.11
CA PRO A 262 2.47 15.19 -16.95
C PRO A 262 1.12 14.57 -17.33
N PHE A 263 0.69 13.57 -16.56
CA PHE A 263 -0.55 12.81 -16.77
C PHE A 263 -0.61 11.98 -18.07
N GLU A 264 0.51 11.78 -18.73
CA GLU A 264 0.64 10.83 -19.82
C GLU A 264 1.36 9.57 -19.34
N VAL A 265 0.70 8.42 -19.45
CA VAL A 265 1.32 7.10 -19.22
C VAL A 265 1.47 6.42 -20.57
N PRO A 266 2.67 5.94 -20.94
CA PRO A 266 2.89 5.17 -22.16
C PRO A 266 1.90 4.00 -22.26
N LYS A 267 1.37 3.78 -23.47
CA LYS A 267 0.30 2.79 -23.69
C LYS A 267 0.76 1.36 -23.41
N ASP A 268 2.00 1.04 -23.69
CA ASP A 268 2.63 -0.23 -23.38
C ASP A 268 2.62 -0.50 -21.88
N ILE A 269 3.12 0.43 -21.07
CA ILE A 269 3.10 0.33 -19.62
C ILE A 269 1.66 0.19 -19.09
N LEU A 270 0.73 0.99 -19.61
CA LEU A 270 -0.66 0.93 -19.18
C LEU A 270 -1.33 -0.40 -19.56
N ASN A 271 -1.02 -0.94 -20.70
CA ASN A 271 -1.52 -2.25 -21.13
C ASN A 271 -0.93 -3.37 -20.27
N ASP A 272 0.38 -3.34 -20.00
CA ASP A 272 1.04 -4.34 -19.14
C ASP A 272 0.38 -4.39 -17.76
N TRP A 273 0.07 -3.24 -17.15
CA TRP A 273 -0.64 -3.20 -15.87
C TRP A 273 -2.06 -3.78 -15.95
N ARG A 274 -2.80 -3.52 -17.01
CA ARG A 274 -4.18 -4.00 -17.18
C ARG A 274 -4.25 -5.48 -17.54
N ASP A 275 -3.28 -5.97 -18.30
CA ASP A 275 -3.18 -7.40 -18.67
C ASP A 275 -2.84 -8.26 -17.45
N LEU A 276 -2.05 -7.75 -16.51
CA LEU A 276 -1.74 -8.45 -15.25
C LEU A 276 -3.01 -8.74 -14.42
N VAL A 277 -3.94 -7.81 -14.34
CA VAL A 277 -5.20 -8.00 -13.61
C VAL A 277 -6.07 -9.08 -14.27
N CYS A 278 -6.09 -9.14 -15.61
CA CYS A 278 -6.75 -10.20 -16.35
C CYS A 278 -6.16 -11.59 -16.09
N LEU A 279 -4.83 -11.68 -15.97
CA LEU A 279 -4.13 -12.95 -15.74
C LEU A 279 -4.33 -13.49 -14.32
N LEU A 280 -4.37 -12.61 -13.31
CA LEU A 280 -4.64 -13.01 -11.93
C LEU A 280 -6.05 -13.60 -11.77
N TYR A 281 -7.05 -13.03 -12.44
CA TYR A 281 -8.41 -13.55 -12.47
C TYR A 281 -8.54 -14.91 -13.20
N THR A 282 -7.82 -15.10 -14.32
CA THR A 282 -7.91 -16.34 -15.11
C THR A 282 -7.18 -17.52 -14.49
N SER A 283 -6.13 -17.30 -13.71
CA SER A 283 -5.41 -18.40 -13.03
C SER A 283 -6.26 -19.04 -11.92
N ASP A 284 -7.01 -18.25 -11.18
CA ASP A 284 -7.92 -18.75 -10.13
C ASP A 284 -9.13 -19.50 -10.74
N ALA A 285 -9.69 -18.98 -11.84
CA ALA A 285 -10.80 -19.64 -12.54
C ALA A 285 -10.41 -20.96 -13.25
N ALA A 286 -9.13 -21.14 -13.59
CA ALA A 286 -8.65 -22.37 -14.19
C ALA A 286 -8.51 -23.53 -13.16
N ASP A 287 -8.21 -23.21 -11.91
CA ASP A 287 -8.13 -24.19 -10.83
C ASP A 287 -9.53 -24.69 -10.38
N GLU A 288 -10.56 -23.86 -10.49
CA GLU A 288 -11.96 -24.26 -10.23
C GLU A 288 -12.55 -25.23 -11.26
N LEU A 289 -12.05 -25.25 -12.50
CA LEU A 289 -12.54 -26.12 -13.57
C LEU A 289 -11.86 -27.50 -13.59
N THR A 290 -10.85 -27.73 -12.76
CA THR A 290 -10.11 -29.00 -12.69
C THR A 290 -10.38 -29.79 -11.39
N SER A 291 -11.22 -29.30 -10.51
CA SER A 291 -11.70 -29.95 -9.29
C SER A 291 -13.17 -30.32 -9.41
#